data_795ca71003c1538ebea4bb2fb7b2ef08
#
_entry.id   795ca71003c1538ebea4bb2fb7b2ef08
#
_cell.length_a   1.000
_cell.length_b   1.000
_cell.length_c   1.000
_cell.angle_alpha   90.00
_cell.angle_beta   90.00
_cell.angle_gamma   90.00
#
_symmetry.space_group_name_H-M   'P 1'
#
loop_
_entity.id
_entity.type
_entity.pdbx_description
1 polymer ?
#
loop_
_entity_poly.entity_id
_entity_poly.type
_entity_poly.pdbx_seq_one_letter_code
_entity_poly.pdbx_strand_id
1 'polypeptide(L)'
;MKTFTRGLLAASCLMFASTSAIAAVPTGINPRVLGTRAIVACDAVEKSCGVASISFPAGISGLVPYGRPDVAVASMFYPSVDDAEAIIARTDAGDTAQSAIDYVFTVDPYADYRQLAAVKLNPDGTITVGQQTGAESASQRCAVKGATFVVQANNQTTPTICAAMATGFQQATGSLPQRLLASLKAGARVGGDNNGERSGVIRVWSSENEAVFYTKVLADAVVHSSKNALKDLDVEMNRYQAGVAAPYASDLICLDKETAKDVKRVLHKLGYYNGRMDGTWNDAAEQALYDFNWNNLFFLKPTVVVGGQRKIDGPLVNSLRDADLQALKPATP
;
A
#
# COMPACT_ATOMS: atom_id res chain seq x y z
N MET A 1 -63.80 -55.59 -33.51
CA MET A 1 -63.96 -54.48 -32.59
C MET A 1 -62.80 -54.47 -31.64
N LYS A 2 -61.79 -53.56 -31.81
CA LYS A 2 -60.66 -53.48 -30.92
C LYS A 2 -60.75 -52.07 -30.22
N THR A 3 -60.96 -52.12 -28.92
CA THR A 3 -61.05 -50.97 -28.03
C THR A 3 -59.67 -50.49 -27.71
N PHE A 4 -59.37 -49.22 -28.05
CA PHE A 4 -58.14 -48.51 -27.66
C PHE A 4 -58.38 -47.75 -26.35
N THR A 5 -57.66 -48.15 -25.32
CA THR A 5 -57.59 -47.42 -24.03
C THR A 5 -56.49 -46.34 -24.11
N ARG A 6 -56.87 -45.09 -23.99
CA ARG A 6 -55.93 -43.94 -23.88
C ARG A 6 -55.47 -43.83 -22.40
N GLY A 7 -54.21 -44.06 -22.18
CA GLY A 7 -53.57 -43.75 -20.90
C GLY A 7 -53.21 -42.25 -20.84
N LEU A 8 -53.66 -41.54 -19.82
CA LEU A 8 -53.20 -40.22 -19.45
C LEU A 8 -51.88 -40.34 -18.71
N LEU A 9 -50.80 -39.78 -19.28
CA LEU A 9 -49.59 -39.51 -18.55
C LEU A 9 -49.75 -38.15 -17.83
N ALA A 10 -49.82 -38.20 -16.50
CA ALA A 10 -49.69 -37.02 -15.66
C ALA A 10 -48.19 -36.66 -15.52
N ALA A 11 -47.78 -35.55 -16.11
CA ALA A 11 -46.46 -34.99 -15.92
C ALA A 11 -46.43 -34.21 -14.60
N SER A 12 -45.80 -34.81 -13.56
CA SER A 12 -45.50 -34.10 -12.30
C SER A 12 -44.33 -33.15 -12.53
N CYS A 13 -44.58 -31.85 -12.62
CA CYS A 13 -43.56 -30.83 -12.50
C CYS A 13 -43.08 -30.79 -11.05
N LEU A 14 -41.91 -31.40 -10.78
CA LEU A 14 -41.15 -31.10 -9.57
C LEU A 14 -40.56 -29.69 -9.67
N MET A 15 -41.17 -28.71 -8.98
CA MET A 15 -40.54 -27.44 -8.69
C MET A 15 -39.43 -27.68 -7.69
N PHE A 16 -38.19 -27.66 -8.14
CA PHE A 16 -37.05 -27.49 -7.27
C PHE A 16 -37.07 -26.02 -6.76
N ALA A 17 -37.55 -25.84 -5.55
CA ALA A 17 -37.31 -24.62 -4.81
C ALA A 17 -35.80 -24.61 -4.49
N SER A 18 -35.03 -23.83 -5.28
CA SER A 18 -33.67 -23.50 -4.92
C SER A 18 -33.74 -22.60 -3.69
N THR A 19 -33.61 -23.18 -2.51
CA THR A 19 -33.29 -22.44 -1.30
C THR A 19 -31.88 -21.92 -1.50
N SER A 20 -31.73 -20.64 -1.81
CA SER A 20 -30.45 -19.95 -1.70
C SER A 20 -30.01 -20.14 -0.27
N ALA A 21 -29.05 -21.03 -0.05
CA ALA A 21 -28.39 -21.14 1.23
C ALA A 21 -27.71 -19.79 1.46
N ILE A 22 -28.24 -18.99 2.38
CA ILE A 22 -27.55 -17.83 2.91
C ILE A 22 -26.27 -18.39 3.52
N ALA A 23 -25.15 -18.14 2.88
CA ALA A 23 -23.87 -18.61 3.35
C ALA A 23 -23.67 -18.03 4.76
N ALA A 24 -23.46 -18.91 5.72
CA ALA A 24 -23.27 -18.50 7.10
C ALA A 24 -21.98 -17.66 7.21
N VAL A 25 -22.09 -16.47 7.83
CA VAL A 25 -20.93 -15.65 8.17
C VAL A 25 -19.87 -16.55 8.81
N PRO A 26 -18.57 -16.43 8.43
CA PRO A 26 -17.52 -17.23 9.04
C PRO A 26 -17.58 -17.13 10.56
N THR A 27 -18.00 -18.20 11.23
CA THR A 27 -18.07 -18.26 12.68
C THR A 27 -16.64 -18.35 13.22
N GLY A 28 -16.27 -17.45 14.12
CA GLY A 28 -14.95 -17.47 14.78
C GLY A 28 -14.16 -16.17 14.69
N ILE A 29 -14.57 -15.21 13.86
CA ILE A 29 -13.98 -13.86 13.84
C ILE A 29 -14.94 -12.91 14.56
N ASN A 30 -14.45 -12.19 15.58
CA ASN A 30 -15.23 -11.15 16.22
C ASN A 30 -15.21 -9.87 15.34
N PRO A 31 -16.32 -9.52 14.67
CA PRO A 31 -16.33 -8.36 13.78
C PRO A 31 -16.14 -7.02 14.51
N ARG A 32 -16.37 -6.98 15.83
CA ARG A 32 -16.21 -5.75 16.65
C ARG A 32 -14.75 -5.34 16.82
N VAL A 33 -13.81 -6.24 16.59
CA VAL A 33 -12.37 -5.96 16.67
C VAL A 33 -11.69 -5.87 15.29
N LEU A 34 -12.45 -6.07 14.23
CA LEU A 34 -11.93 -5.83 12.87
C LEU A 34 -11.92 -4.33 12.60
N GLY A 35 -10.75 -3.73 12.61
CA GLY A 35 -10.56 -2.34 12.29
C GLY A 35 -9.39 -2.18 11.33
N THR A 36 -9.61 -1.45 10.25
CA THR A 36 -8.63 -1.26 9.20
C THR A 36 -8.85 0.09 8.54
N ARG A 37 -7.76 0.75 8.17
CA ARG A 37 -7.80 1.84 7.19
C ARG A 37 -6.80 1.58 6.07
N ALA A 38 -7.19 1.93 4.86
CA ALA A 38 -6.37 1.74 3.67
C ALA A 38 -6.52 2.91 2.70
N ILE A 39 -5.50 3.06 1.88
CA ILE A 39 -5.52 3.88 0.67
C ILE A 39 -5.01 3.05 -0.49
N VAL A 40 -5.70 3.15 -1.62
CA VAL A 40 -5.25 2.69 -2.93
C VAL A 40 -5.04 3.89 -3.83
N ALA A 41 -3.97 3.92 -4.60
CA ALA A 41 -3.69 5.02 -5.51
C ALA A 41 -2.86 4.57 -6.71
N CYS A 42 -3.00 5.31 -7.82
CA CYS A 42 -2.10 5.21 -8.97
C CYS A 42 -1.49 6.59 -9.28
N ASP A 43 -0.32 6.58 -9.89
CA ASP A 43 0.38 7.73 -10.43
C ASP A 43 0.72 7.49 -11.89
N ALA A 44 0.18 8.32 -12.79
CA ALA A 44 0.37 8.17 -14.23
C ALA A 44 1.78 8.59 -14.68
N VAL A 45 2.44 9.51 -13.95
CA VAL A 45 3.81 9.95 -14.25
C VAL A 45 4.83 8.89 -13.83
N GLU A 46 4.65 8.34 -12.63
CA GLU A 46 5.50 7.26 -12.10
C GLU A 46 5.11 5.88 -12.68
N LYS A 47 4.00 5.80 -13.44
CA LYS A 47 3.40 4.57 -13.99
C LYS A 47 3.35 3.47 -12.92
N SER A 48 2.82 3.82 -11.79
CA SER A 48 2.78 2.98 -10.60
C SER A 48 1.39 2.98 -9.95
N CYS A 49 1.05 1.86 -9.35
CA CYS A 49 -0.14 1.71 -8.50
C CYS A 49 0.24 1.04 -7.18
N GLY A 50 -0.45 1.39 -6.11
CA GLY A 50 -0.11 0.84 -4.80
C GLY A 50 -1.23 0.89 -3.78
N VAL A 51 -1.01 0.13 -2.72
CA VAL A 51 -1.88 0.02 -1.54
C VAL A 51 -1.07 0.27 -0.29
N ALA A 52 -1.58 1.09 0.60
CA ALA A 52 -1.11 1.14 1.98
C ALA A 52 -2.26 0.86 2.94
N SER A 53 -2.00 0.04 3.95
CA SER A 53 -3.01 -0.31 4.96
C SER A 53 -2.38 -0.50 6.32
N ILE A 54 -3.17 -0.20 7.35
CA ILE A 54 -2.83 -0.47 8.74
C ILE A 54 -4.07 -0.97 9.48
N SER A 55 -3.88 -1.89 10.42
CA SER A 55 -4.98 -2.65 10.99
C SER A 55 -4.71 -3.14 12.40
N PHE A 56 -5.77 -3.41 13.17
CA PHE A 56 -5.69 -4.10 14.44
C PHE A 56 -5.35 -5.60 14.28
N PRO A 57 -6.01 -6.39 13.40
CA PRO A 57 -5.58 -7.75 13.16
C PRO A 57 -4.11 -7.84 12.73
N ALA A 58 -3.40 -8.85 13.19
CA ALA A 58 -2.03 -9.15 12.72
C ALA A 58 -2.05 -9.71 11.29
N GLY A 59 -0.95 -9.53 10.55
CA GLY A 59 -0.75 -10.18 9.26
C GLY A 59 -1.57 -9.61 8.10
N ILE A 60 -1.97 -8.33 8.16
CA ILE A 60 -2.82 -7.69 7.15
C ILE A 60 -2.25 -7.75 5.72
N SER A 61 -0.92 -7.90 5.58
CA SER A 61 -0.23 -7.90 4.29
C SER A 61 -0.65 -9.03 3.34
N GLY A 62 -1.14 -10.14 3.88
CA GLY A 62 -1.65 -11.26 3.10
C GLY A 62 -3.16 -11.19 2.81
N LEU A 63 -3.85 -10.15 3.28
CA LEU A 63 -5.31 -10.09 3.30
C LEU A 63 -5.88 -8.88 2.54
N VAL A 64 -5.23 -7.73 2.57
CA VAL A 64 -5.81 -6.47 2.08
C VAL A 64 -5.23 -6.01 0.76
N PRO A 65 -3.89 -5.98 0.54
CA PRO A 65 -3.31 -5.39 -0.65
C PRO A 65 -3.24 -6.38 -1.81
N TYR A 66 -3.85 -6.02 -2.91
CA TYR A 66 -3.72 -6.72 -4.18
C TYR A 66 -3.38 -5.72 -5.27
N GLY A 67 -2.65 -6.14 -6.31
CA GLY A 67 -2.38 -5.24 -7.42
C GLY A 67 -1.24 -5.64 -8.32
N ARG A 68 -1.02 -4.77 -9.29
CA ARG A 68 0.01 -4.81 -10.33
C ARG A 68 0.39 -3.37 -10.69
N PRO A 69 1.36 -3.14 -11.59
CA PRO A 69 1.77 -1.78 -11.96
C PRO A 69 0.65 -0.85 -12.43
N ASP A 70 -0.44 -1.40 -12.93
CA ASP A 70 -1.56 -0.67 -13.54
C ASP A 70 -2.87 -0.74 -12.74
N VAL A 71 -2.92 -1.50 -11.65
CA VAL A 71 -4.11 -1.63 -10.82
C VAL A 71 -3.75 -1.88 -9.35
N ALA A 72 -4.47 -1.23 -8.45
CA ALA A 72 -4.37 -1.47 -7.01
C ALA A 72 -5.77 -1.69 -6.41
N VAL A 73 -5.90 -2.72 -5.57
CA VAL A 73 -7.16 -3.11 -4.92
C VAL A 73 -6.92 -3.30 -3.43
N ALA A 74 -7.81 -2.75 -2.60
CA ALA A 74 -7.90 -3.05 -1.18
C ALA A 74 -9.22 -3.74 -0.86
N SER A 75 -9.13 -5.00 -0.40
CA SER A 75 -10.27 -5.77 0.10
C SER A 75 -10.23 -5.79 1.62
N MET A 76 -11.25 -5.23 2.29
CA MET A 76 -11.24 -4.98 3.73
C MET A 76 -12.52 -5.46 4.40
N PHE A 77 -12.48 -5.46 5.73
CA PHE A 77 -13.44 -5.93 6.73
C PHE A 77 -13.44 -7.47 6.80
N TYR A 78 -14.13 -8.14 5.91
CA TYR A 78 -13.91 -9.57 5.62
C TYR A 78 -13.22 -9.64 4.25
N PRO A 79 -11.89 -9.60 4.20
CA PRO A 79 -11.17 -9.54 2.94
C PRO A 79 -11.37 -10.83 2.12
N SER A 80 -11.39 -10.70 0.80
CA SER A 80 -11.54 -11.80 -0.14
C SER A 80 -10.50 -11.68 -1.24
N VAL A 81 -9.73 -12.74 -1.44
CA VAL A 81 -8.78 -12.87 -2.56
C VAL A 81 -9.55 -12.92 -3.87
N ASP A 82 -10.61 -13.75 -3.92
CA ASP A 82 -11.39 -13.97 -5.13
C ASP A 82 -12.03 -12.66 -5.64
N ASP A 83 -12.52 -11.81 -4.73
CA ASP A 83 -13.08 -10.51 -5.09
C ASP A 83 -12.02 -9.57 -5.67
N ALA A 84 -10.84 -9.53 -5.05
CA ALA A 84 -9.75 -8.69 -5.53
C ALA A 84 -9.24 -9.15 -6.90
N GLU A 85 -9.09 -10.45 -7.11
CA GLU A 85 -8.71 -11.04 -8.40
C GLU A 85 -9.79 -10.82 -9.47
N ALA A 86 -11.07 -10.93 -9.11
CA ALA A 86 -12.19 -10.63 -10.01
C ALA A 86 -12.18 -9.15 -10.45
N ILE A 87 -11.95 -8.21 -9.52
CA ILE A 87 -11.81 -6.78 -9.85
C ILE A 87 -10.65 -6.56 -10.83
N ILE A 88 -9.48 -7.15 -10.56
CA ILE A 88 -8.32 -7.06 -11.43
C ILE A 88 -8.63 -7.62 -12.82
N ALA A 89 -9.20 -8.81 -12.91
CA ALA A 89 -9.55 -9.46 -14.17
C ALA A 89 -10.56 -8.63 -15.01
N ARG A 90 -11.55 -8.04 -14.33
CA ARG A 90 -12.54 -7.19 -15.00
C ARG A 90 -11.93 -5.89 -15.52
N THR A 91 -11.04 -5.27 -14.76
CA THR A 91 -10.32 -4.07 -15.24
C THR A 91 -9.40 -4.38 -16.43
N ASP A 92 -8.86 -5.60 -16.51
CA ASP A 92 -8.11 -6.06 -17.69
C ASP A 92 -9.00 -6.27 -18.91
N ALA A 93 -10.26 -6.66 -18.69
CA ALA A 93 -11.26 -6.79 -19.74
C ALA A 93 -11.82 -5.45 -20.21
N GLY A 94 -11.39 -4.32 -19.60
CA GLY A 94 -11.76 -2.96 -20.01
C GLY A 94 -12.80 -2.29 -19.11
N ASP A 95 -13.23 -2.91 -18.02
CA ASP A 95 -14.12 -2.27 -17.06
C ASP A 95 -13.40 -1.11 -16.33
N THR A 96 -14.16 -0.10 -15.93
CA THR A 96 -13.69 0.88 -14.97
C THR A 96 -13.53 0.24 -13.58
N ALA A 97 -12.71 0.82 -12.71
CA ALA A 97 -12.56 0.31 -11.34
C ALA A 97 -13.92 0.25 -10.60
N GLN A 98 -14.82 1.20 -10.83
CA GLN A 98 -16.16 1.18 -10.22
C GLN A 98 -17.01 0.05 -10.79
N SER A 99 -17.09 -0.11 -12.12
CA SER A 99 -17.89 -1.17 -12.74
C SER A 99 -17.42 -2.58 -12.33
N ALA A 100 -16.10 -2.75 -12.15
CA ALA A 100 -15.55 -4.01 -11.66
C ALA A 100 -15.98 -4.31 -10.22
N ILE A 101 -15.99 -3.31 -9.33
CA ILE A 101 -16.49 -3.45 -7.96
C ILE A 101 -18.00 -3.72 -7.95
N ASP A 102 -18.78 -2.97 -8.74
CA ASP A 102 -20.23 -3.14 -8.82
C ASP A 102 -20.58 -4.58 -9.24
N TYR A 103 -19.85 -5.13 -10.21
CA TYR A 103 -20.02 -6.52 -10.60
C TYR A 103 -19.77 -7.50 -9.42
N VAL A 104 -18.66 -7.33 -8.69
CA VAL A 104 -18.35 -8.19 -7.54
C VAL A 104 -19.47 -8.14 -6.51
N PHE A 105 -20.03 -6.97 -6.23
CA PHE A 105 -21.17 -6.81 -5.32
C PHE A 105 -22.44 -7.52 -5.79
N THR A 106 -22.56 -7.87 -7.07
CA THR A 106 -23.69 -8.65 -7.58
C THR A 106 -23.50 -10.16 -7.48
N VAL A 107 -22.27 -10.65 -7.39
CA VAL A 107 -21.95 -12.08 -7.45
C VAL A 107 -21.38 -12.65 -6.13
N ASP A 108 -20.77 -11.80 -5.28
CA ASP A 108 -20.29 -12.24 -3.97
C ASP A 108 -21.45 -12.38 -2.97
N PRO A 109 -21.72 -13.58 -2.44
CA PRO A 109 -22.78 -13.79 -1.46
C PRO A 109 -22.52 -13.09 -0.12
N TYR A 110 -21.30 -12.59 0.12
CA TYR A 110 -20.88 -11.87 1.32
C TYR A 110 -20.63 -10.38 1.06
N ALA A 111 -21.11 -9.82 -0.05
CA ALA A 111 -20.89 -8.43 -0.44
C ALA A 111 -21.22 -7.42 0.68
N ASP A 112 -22.25 -7.68 1.51
CA ASP A 112 -22.61 -6.83 2.64
C ASP A 112 -21.52 -6.73 3.71
N TYR A 113 -20.60 -7.68 3.77
CA TYR A 113 -19.46 -7.69 4.68
C TYR A 113 -18.16 -7.19 4.04
N ARG A 114 -18.20 -6.69 2.82
CA ARG A 114 -17.01 -6.19 2.11
C ARG A 114 -16.89 -4.67 2.22
N GLN A 115 -15.65 -4.23 2.22
CA GLN A 115 -15.31 -2.84 1.93
C GLN A 115 -14.20 -2.87 0.87
N LEU A 116 -14.55 -2.55 -0.38
CA LEU A 116 -13.69 -2.68 -1.54
C LEU A 116 -13.33 -1.30 -2.09
N ALA A 117 -12.06 -1.12 -2.42
CA ALA A 117 -11.55 0.02 -3.16
C ALA A 117 -10.62 -0.44 -4.27
N ALA A 118 -10.69 0.19 -5.43
CA ALA A 118 -9.81 -0.08 -6.56
C ALA A 118 -9.45 1.19 -7.31
N VAL A 119 -8.25 1.21 -7.88
CA VAL A 119 -7.77 2.25 -8.80
C VAL A 119 -7.10 1.57 -9.98
N LYS A 120 -7.46 1.95 -11.20
CA LYS A 120 -6.89 1.45 -12.45
C LYS A 120 -6.25 2.58 -13.22
N LEU A 121 -4.99 2.40 -13.59
CA LEU A 121 -4.24 3.23 -14.53
C LEU A 121 -4.38 2.62 -15.92
N ASN A 122 -5.02 3.34 -16.83
CA ASN A 122 -5.22 2.91 -18.21
C ASN A 122 -3.96 3.19 -19.07
N PRO A 123 -3.79 2.50 -20.20
CA PRO A 123 -2.66 2.71 -21.10
C PRO A 123 -2.54 4.14 -21.65
N ASP A 124 -3.63 4.88 -21.74
CA ASP A 124 -3.67 6.28 -22.18
C ASP A 124 -3.30 7.28 -21.06
N GLY A 125 -2.97 6.79 -19.86
CA GLY A 125 -2.64 7.58 -18.68
C GLY A 125 -3.85 8.06 -17.87
N THR A 126 -5.06 7.77 -18.31
CA THR A 126 -6.26 8.06 -17.49
C THR A 126 -6.38 7.10 -16.31
N ILE A 127 -6.95 7.58 -15.21
CA ILE A 127 -7.14 6.79 -14.00
C ILE A 127 -8.63 6.69 -13.67
N THR A 128 -9.10 5.47 -13.40
CA THR A 128 -10.45 5.24 -12.89
C THR A 128 -10.38 4.78 -11.44
N VAL A 129 -11.34 5.19 -10.62
CA VAL A 129 -11.43 4.88 -9.20
C VAL A 129 -12.78 4.25 -8.89
N GLY A 130 -12.79 3.27 -7.99
CA GLY A 130 -14.00 2.60 -7.54
C GLY A 130 -13.98 2.33 -6.05
N GLN A 131 -15.17 2.39 -5.42
CA GLN A 131 -15.32 2.10 -4.00
C GLN A 131 -16.75 1.66 -3.71
N GLN A 132 -16.91 0.63 -2.90
CA GLN A 132 -18.19 0.25 -2.31
C GLN A 132 -17.99 -0.35 -0.92
N THR A 133 -18.94 -0.07 -0.02
CA THR A 133 -18.95 -0.56 1.35
C THR A 133 -20.29 -1.24 1.60
N GLY A 134 -20.26 -2.50 1.96
CA GLY A 134 -21.44 -3.30 2.27
C GLY A 134 -22.15 -2.86 3.56
N ALA A 135 -23.41 -3.19 3.67
CA ALA A 135 -24.29 -2.72 4.75
C ALA A 135 -23.87 -3.23 6.12
N GLU A 136 -23.33 -4.44 6.20
CA GLU A 136 -22.91 -5.13 7.44
C GLU A 136 -21.43 -4.89 7.81
N SER A 137 -20.71 -4.05 7.04
CA SER A 137 -19.35 -3.65 7.43
C SER A 137 -19.38 -2.86 8.74
N ALA A 138 -18.26 -2.87 9.50
CA ALA A 138 -18.21 -2.30 10.84
C ALA A 138 -18.76 -0.87 10.94
N SER A 139 -19.22 -0.50 12.12
CA SER A 139 -19.60 0.89 12.47
C SER A 139 -18.41 1.84 12.29
N GLN A 140 -18.69 3.15 12.23
CA GLN A 140 -17.67 4.20 12.05
C GLN A 140 -16.78 3.94 10.82
N ARG A 141 -17.44 3.69 9.72
CA ARG A 141 -16.85 3.51 8.40
C ARG A 141 -16.88 4.80 7.61
N CYS A 142 -15.89 5.01 6.78
CA CYS A 142 -15.85 6.11 5.85
C CYS A 142 -15.12 5.73 4.55
N ALA A 143 -15.35 6.51 3.50
CA ALA A 143 -14.57 6.46 2.27
C ALA A 143 -14.48 7.86 1.65
N VAL A 144 -13.38 8.13 0.96
CA VAL A 144 -13.16 9.33 0.15
C VAL A 144 -12.55 8.90 -1.18
N LYS A 145 -13.19 9.27 -2.28
CA LYS A 145 -12.65 9.10 -3.65
C LYS A 145 -12.04 10.41 -4.13
N GLY A 146 -10.77 10.36 -4.55
CA GLY A 146 -10.12 11.42 -5.31
C GLY A 146 -10.02 11.07 -6.79
N ALA A 147 -9.33 11.88 -7.57
CA ALA A 147 -9.14 11.61 -9.01
C ALA A 147 -8.23 10.39 -9.27
N THR A 148 -7.26 10.13 -8.39
CA THR A 148 -6.22 9.09 -8.57
C THR A 148 -6.10 8.14 -7.38
N PHE A 149 -6.98 8.24 -6.39
CA PHE A 149 -6.92 7.45 -5.16
C PHE A 149 -8.29 7.21 -4.55
N VAL A 150 -8.34 6.21 -3.69
CA VAL A 150 -9.47 5.96 -2.78
C VAL A 150 -8.91 5.69 -1.39
N VAL A 151 -9.45 6.38 -0.41
CA VAL A 151 -9.28 6.08 1.02
C VAL A 151 -10.53 5.41 1.54
N GLN A 152 -10.36 4.38 2.34
CA GLN A 152 -11.46 3.75 3.07
C GLN A 152 -11.02 3.28 4.45
N ALA A 153 -11.94 3.26 5.39
CA ALA A 153 -11.68 2.84 6.76
C ALA A 153 -12.95 2.31 7.43
N ASN A 154 -12.76 1.43 8.39
CA ASN A 154 -13.81 0.87 9.24
C ASN A 154 -13.34 0.76 10.68
N ASN A 155 -14.28 0.77 11.63
CA ASN A 155 -14.05 0.69 13.08
C ASN A 155 -13.03 1.73 13.61
N GLN A 156 -13.17 2.96 13.18
CA GLN A 156 -12.25 4.04 13.54
C GLN A 156 -12.78 4.90 14.69
N THR A 157 -11.88 5.58 15.40
CA THR A 157 -12.22 6.44 16.55
C THR A 157 -12.96 7.71 16.14
N THR A 158 -12.86 8.13 14.88
CA THR A 158 -13.48 9.34 14.35
C THR A 158 -13.95 9.17 12.92
N PRO A 159 -15.10 9.79 12.52
CA PRO A 159 -15.55 9.78 11.13
C PRO A 159 -14.69 10.63 10.21
N THR A 160 -13.83 11.51 10.74
CA THR A 160 -12.98 12.41 9.94
C THR A 160 -11.72 11.75 9.40
N ILE A 161 -11.45 10.49 9.74
CA ILE A 161 -10.19 9.82 9.42
C ILE A 161 -9.95 9.72 7.92
N CYS A 162 -10.97 9.38 7.12
CA CYS A 162 -10.81 9.30 5.66
C CYS A 162 -10.51 10.67 5.03
N ALA A 163 -11.12 11.74 5.52
CA ALA A 163 -10.84 13.09 5.05
C ALA A 163 -9.40 13.52 5.40
N ALA A 164 -8.94 13.20 6.62
CA ALA A 164 -7.56 13.46 7.03
C ALA A 164 -6.55 12.69 6.18
N MET A 165 -6.83 11.39 5.92
CA MET A 165 -5.99 10.56 5.07
C MET A 165 -5.93 11.09 3.63
N ALA A 166 -7.07 11.47 3.05
CA ALA A 166 -7.15 12.05 1.71
C ALA A 166 -6.34 13.34 1.61
N THR A 167 -6.50 14.25 2.58
CA THR A 167 -5.71 15.49 2.67
C THR A 167 -4.21 15.19 2.81
N GLY A 168 -3.84 14.24 3.67
CA GLY A 168 -2.46 13.84 3.86
C GLY A 168 -1.81 13.30 2.58
N PHE A 169 -2.55 12.52 1.78
CA PHE A 169 -2.09 12.04 0.48
C PHE A 169 -1.91 13.18 -0.53
N GLN A 170 -2.90 14.07 -0.63
CA GLN A 170 -2.91 15.17 -1.60
C GLN A 170 -1.84 16.23 -1.33
N GLN A 171 -1.52 16.49 -0.07
CA GLN A 171 -0.52 17.50 0.33
C GLN A 171 0.90 16.92 0.38
N ALA A 172 1.04 15.61 0.40
CA ALA A 172 2.35 14.98 0.44
C ALA A 172 3.09 15.13 -0.89
N THR A 173 4.39 15.29 -0.78
CA THR A 173 5.35 15.24 -1.89
C THR A 173 6.14 13.94 -1.82
N GLY A 174 6.90 13.64 -2.87
CA GLY A 174 7.67 12.41 -2.97
C GLY A 174 7.01 11.37 -3.87
N SER A 175 7.64 10.20 -3.95
CA SER A 175 7.13 9.06 -4.72
C SER A 175 5.81 8.52 -4.17
N LEU A 176 5.12 7.70 -4.95
CA LEU A 176 3.84 7.12 -4.54
C LEU A 176 3.93 6.40 -3.18
N PRO A 177 4.96 5.59 -2.85
CA PRO A 177 5.10 4.99 -1.53
C PRO A 177 5.12 6.03 -0.39
N GLN A 178 5.85 7.14 -0.56
CA GLN A 178 5.94 8.21 0.44
C GLN A 178 4.60 8.89 0.66
N ARG A 179 3.85 9.16 -0.41
CA ARG A 179 2.51 9.77 -0.34
C ARG A 179 1.48 8.84 0.30
N LEU A 180 1.55 7.53 0.03
CA LEU A 180 0.70 6.52 0.68
C LEU A 180 0.97 6.46 2.19
N LEU A 181 2.24 6.47 2.60
CA LEU A 181 2.61 6.53 4.02
C LEU A 181 2.12 7.81 4.69
N ALA A 182 2.27 8.96 4.02
CA ALA A 182 1.78 10.25 4.54
C ALA A 182 0.27 10.22 4.81
N SER A 183 -0.51 9.54 3.96
CA SER A 183 -1.93 9.28 4.17
C SER A 183 -2.19 8.52 5.46
N LEU A 184 -1.53 7.38 5.68
CA LEU A 184 -1.68 6.60 6.92
C LEU A 184 -1.30 7.40 8.17
N LYS A 185 -0.21 8.16 8.11
CA LYS A 185 0.23 9.06 9.19
C LYS A 185 -0.79 10.16 9.47
N ALA A 186 -1.44 10.71 8.44
CA ALA A 186 -2.48 11.72 8.60
C ALA A 186 -3.71 11.16 9.32
N GLY A 187 -4.13 9.93 9.01
CA GLY A 187 -5.19 9.23 9.73
C GLY A 187 -4.85 9.02 11.20
N ALA A 188 -3.62 8.60 11.51
CA ALA A 188 -3.18 8.39 12.89
C ALA A 188 -3.18 9.68 13.73
N ARG A 189 -2.92 10.85 13.13
CA ARG A 189 -2.93 12.13 13.84
C ARG A 189 -4.31 12.55 14.33
N VAL A 190 -5.38 12.09 13.71
CA VAL A 190 -6.76 12.44 14.10
C VAL A 190 -7.47 11.35 14.92
N GLY A 191 -6.80 10.21 15.12
CA GLY A 191 -7.35 9.14 15.95
C GLY A 191 -6.72 7.78 15.63
N GLY A 192 -7.25 7.06 14.66
CA GLY A 192 -6.82 5.70 14.32
C GLY A 192 -7.89 4.65 14.64
N ASP A 193 -7.48 3.41 14.72
CA ASP A 193 -8.35 2.26 14.99
C ASP A 193 -8.81 2.24 16.46
N ASN A 194 -10.09 1.93 16.71
CA ASN A 194 -10.65 1.83 18.06
C ASN A 194 -9.93 0.80 18.95
N ASN A 195 -9.32 -0.22 18.37
CA ASN A 195 -8.62 -1.28 19.08
C ASN A 195 -7.09 -1.11 19.06
N GLY A 196 -6.60 -0.05 18.40
CA GLY A 196 -5.18 0.18 18.15
C GLY A 196 -4.74 -0.42 16.79
N GLU A 197 -3.44 -0.35 16.54
CA GLU A 197 -2.83 -0.76 15.26
C GLU A 197 -1.71 -1.74 15.54
N ARG A 198 -1.74 -2.92 14.92
CA ARG A 198 -0.79 -4.00 15.18
C ARG A 198 -0.03 -4.46 13.95
N SER A 199 -0.62 -4.29 12.76
CA SER A 199 0.04 -4.68 11.52
C SER A 199 -0.15 -3.63 10.44
N GLY A 200 0.77 -3.60 9.48
CA GLY A 200 0.72 -2.64 8.38
C GLY A 200 1.41 -3.17 7.14
N VAL A 201 1.06 -2.58 6.00
CA VAL A 201 1.66 -2.90 4.71
C VAL A 201 1.65 -1.66 3.81
N ILE A 202 2.73 -1.46 3.07
CA ILE A 202 2.78 -0.59 1.90
C ILE A 202 3.37 -1.41 0.77
N ARG A 203 2.58 -1.58 -0.30
CA ARG A 203 3.03 -2.28 -1.50
C ARG A 203 2.72 -1.44 -2.72
N VAL A 204 3.74 -1.16 -3.51
CA VAL A 204 3.66 -0.36 -4.73
C VAL A 204 4.36 -1.07 -5.86
N TRP A 205 3.68 -1.18 -6.99
CA TRP A 205 4.20 -1.77 -8.23
C TRP A 205 4.37 -0.68 -9.28
N SER A 206 5.37 -0.83 -10.15
CA SER A 206 5.61 0.09 -11.28
C SER A 206 6.01 -0.66 -12.54
N SER A 207 5.58 -0.15 -13.69
CA SER A 207 6.00 -0.63 -15.00
C SER A 207 7.30 0.02 -15.48
N GLU A 208 7.67 1.19 -14.95
CA GLU A 208 8.80 2.00 -15.44
C GLU A 208 10.13 1.70 -14.73
N ASN A 209 10.09 1.04 -13.58
CA ASN A 209 11.30 0.88 -12.79
C ASN A 209 12.11 -0.36 -13.21
N GLU A 210 12.91 -0.21 -14.26
CA GLU A 210 13.91 -1.22 -14.67
C GLU A 210 14.98 -1.44 -13.59
N ALA A 211 15.15 -0.48 -12.68
CA ALA A 211 16.15 -0.52 -11.65
C ALA A 211 15.71 -1.31 -10.40
N VAL A 212 14.45 -1.67 -10.28
CA VAL A 212 14.02 -2.67 -9.31
C VAL A 212 14.20 -4.03 -9.95
N PHE A 213 15.42 -4.51 -9.96
CA PHE A 213 15.79 -5.81 -10.47
C PHE A 213 14.69 -6.83 -10.25
N TYR A 214 14.16 -7.43 -11.31
CA TYR A 214 13.31 -8.61 -11.31
C TYR A 214 11.86 -8.49 -10.82
N THR A 215 11.44 -7.47 -10.06
CA THR A 215 10.16 -7.56 -9.35
C THR A 215 9.10 -6.54 -9.74
N LYS A 216 9.43 -5.44 -10.39
CA LYS A 216 8.53 -4.29 -10.63
C LYS A 216 7.84 -3.78 -9.35
N VAL A 217 8.46 -3.99 -8.20
CA VAL A 217 7.95 -3.57 -6.89
C VAL A 217 8.79 -2.41 -6.38
N LEU A 218 8.17 -1.22 -6.25
CA LEU A 218 8.81 0.00 -5.74
C LEU A 218 8.87 0.07 -4.22
N ALA A 219 7.91 -0.56 -3.57
CA ALA A 219 7.86 -0.71 -2.14
C ALA A 219 7.16 -2.01 -1.77
N ASP A 220 7.75 -2.74 -0.82
CA ASP A 220 7.13 -3.89 -0.16
C ASP A 220 7.55 -3.86 1.31
N ALA A 221 6.91 -2.96 2.06
CA ALA A 221 7.13 -2.81 3.49
C ALA A 221 6.01 -3.51 4.24
N VAL A 222 6.37 -4.39 5.18
CA VAL A 222 5.43 -5.22 5.92
C VAL A 222 5.77 -5.25 7.41
N VAL A 223 4.76 -4.95 8.22
CA VAL A 223 4.78 -5.17 9.67
C VAL A 223 3.70 -6.18 10.02
N HIS A 224 4.10 -7.42 10.31
CA HIS A 224 3.14 -8.48 10.63
C HIS A 224 2.48 -8.30 11.99
N SER A 225 3.24 -7.86 12.99
CA SER A 225 2.71 -7.56 14.33
C SER A 225 3.67 -6.70 15.11
N SER A 226 3.22 -5.52 15.56
CA SER A 226 4.00 -4.61 16.41
C SER A 226 3.07 -3.77 17.28
N LYS A 227 3.56 -3.31 18.43
CA LYS A 227 2.88 -2.30 19.27
C LYS A 227 2.98 -0.89 18.68
N ASN A 228 3.90 -0.68 17.73
CA ASN A 228 4.16 0.60 17.06
C ASN A 228 4.08 0.44 15.53
N ALA A 229 3.05 -0.27 15.05
CA ALA A 229 2.96 -0.74 13.67
C ALA A 229 3.20 0.35 12.62
N LEU A 230 2.65 1.55 12.81
CA LEU A 230 2.83 2.65 11.85
C LEU A 230 4.27 3.19 11.84
N LYS A 231 4.92 3.28 13.02
CA LYS A 231 6.32 3.70 13.12
C LYS A 231 7.24 2.67 12.46
N ASP A 232 7.01 1.41 12.75
CA ASP A 232 7.83 0.33 12.20
C ASP A 232 7.62 0.20 10.68
N LEU A 233 6.40 0.43 10.21
CA LEU A 233 6.08 0.47 8.77
C LEU A 233 6.82 1.62 8.05
N ASP A 234 6.94 2.79 8.68
CA ASP A 234 7.74 3.90 8.19
C ASP A 234 9.22 3.53 8.04
N VAL A 235 9.76 2.88 9.04
CA VAL A 235 11.15 2.38 9.02
C VAL A 235 11.35 1.36 7.90
N GLU A 236 10.51 0.34 7.83
CA GLU A 236 10.62 -0.72 6.83
C GLU A 236 10.47 -0.18 5.40
N MET A 237 9.57 0.78 5.18
CA MET A 237 9.40 1.39 3.86
C MET A 237 10.65 2.17 3.43
N ASN A 238 11.22 3.00 4.32
CA ASN A 238 12.43 3.74 3.99
C ASN A 238 13.62 2.80 3.74
N ARG A 239 13.75 1.70 4.54
CA ARG A 239 14.78 0.67 4.33
C ARG A 239 14.63 -0.02 2.97
N TYR A 240 13.41 -0.41 2.62
CA TYR A 240 13.13 -1.02 1.32
C TYR A 240 13.52 -0.07 0.18
N GLN A 241 13.04 1.17 0.22
CA GLN A 241 13.35 2.14 -0.82
C GLN A 241 14.85 2.47 -0.88
N ALA A 242 15.53 2.60 0.26
CA ALA A 242 16.98 2.84 0.30
C ALA A 242 17.79 1.69 -0.31
N GLY A 243 17.40 0.44 0.03
CA GLY A 243 18.15 -0.75 -0.34
C GLY A 243 17.82 -1.30 -1.72
N VAL A 244 16.55 -1.29 -2.13
CA VAL A 244 16.07 -2.07 -3.28
C VAL A 244 15.58 -1.20 -4.43
N ALA A 245 15.06 -0.01 -4.16
CA ALA A 245 14.51 0.87 -5.19
C ALA A 245 15.55 1.86 -5.72
N ALA A 246 15.52 2.13 -7.03
CA ALA A 246 16.28 3.22 -7.63
C ALA A 246 15.87 4.57 -7.03
N PRO A 247 16.75 5.61 -7.08
CA PRO A 247 16.40 6.93 -6.60
C PRO A 247 15.29 7.53 -7.47
N TYR A 248 14.27 8.06 -6.80
CA TYR A 248 13.21 8.83 -7.45
C TYR A 248 13.50 10.32 -7.36
N ALA A 249 13.33 11.03 -8.46
CA ALA A 249 13.54 12.48 -8.47
C ALA A 249 12.65 13.23 -7.47
N SER A 250 11.43 12.72 -7.24
CA SER A 250 10.47 13.25 -6.28
C SER A 250 10.88 13.03 -4.81
N ASP A 251 11.73 12.05 -4.52
CA ASP A 251 12.22 11.71 -3.17
C ASP A 251 13.53 12.44 -2.82
N LEU A 252 14.11 13.17 -3.77
CA LEU A 252 15.34 13.92 -3.54
C LEU A 252 15.11 15.12 -2.62
N ILE A 253 15.79 15.15 -1.49
CA ILE A 253 15.79 16.25 -0.53
C ILE A 253 17.06 17.11 -0.68
N CYS A 254 16.99 18.37 -0.23
CA CYS A 254 18.17 19.23 -0.21
C CYS A 254 19.23 18.67 0.75
N LEU A 255 20.46 18.52 0.26
CA LEU A 255 21.62 18.20 1.08
C LEU A 255 22.17 19.49 1.69
N ASP A 256 21.42 20.07 2.64
CA ASP A 256 21.83 21.23 3.38
C ASP A 256 22.93 20.91 4.42
N LYS A 257 23.40 21.94 5.12
CA LYS A 257 24.48 21.78 6.09
C LYS A 257 24.15 20.80 7.22
N GLU A 258 22.90 20.78 7.69
CA GLU A 258 22.49 19.89 8.78
C GLU A 258 22.35 18.45 8.28
N THR A 259 21.70 18.24 7.14
CA THR A 259 21.61 16.92 6.51
C THR A 259 23.01 16.36 6.20
N ALA A 260 23.91 17.17 5.66
CA ALA A 260 25.29 16.75 5.40
C ALA A 260 26.05 16.33 6.69
N LYS A 261 25.90 17.09 7.79
CA LYS A 261 26.46 16.71 9.09
C LYS A 261 25.88 15.41 9.61
N ASP A 262 24.57 15.22 9.52
CA ASP A 262 23.89 14.02 10.01
C ASP A 262 24.36 12.80 9.25
N VAL A 263 24.37 12.83 7.93
CA VAL A 263 24.83 11.71 7.09
C VAL A 263 26.31 11.41 7.38
N LYS A 264 27.19 12.42 7.41
CA LYS A 264 28.61 12.24 7.75
C LYS A 264 28.80 11.61 9.13
N ARG A 265 28.01 12.03 10.13
CA ARG A 265 28.08 11.49 11.50
C ARG A 265 27.74 10.00 11.51
N VAL A 266 26.72 9.58 10.79
CA VAL A 266 26.35 8.16 10.67
C VAL A 266 27.44 7.39 9.94
N LEU A 267 27.89 7.87 8.78
CA LEU A 267 28.96 7.23 8.02
C LEU A 267 30.28 7.12 8.85
N HIS A 268 30.59 8.13 9.67
CA HIS A 268 31.71 8.07 10.59
C HIS A 268 31.52 7.00 11.69
N LYS A 269 30.34 6.97 12.31
CA LYS A 269 30.01 5.96 13.34
C LYS A 269 30.12 4.54 12.78
N LEU A 270 29.76 4.36 11.52
CA LEU A 270 29.85 3.09 10.81
C LEU A 270 31.25 2.78 10.23
N GLY A 271 32.21 3.70 10.38
CA GLY A 271 33.61 3.51 9.96
C GLY A 271 33.88 3.82 8.48
N TYR A 272 32.91 4.36 7.73
CA TYR A 272 33.08 4.71 6.31
C TYR A 272 33.70 6.11 6.09
N TYR A 273 33.53 7.03 7.03
CA TYR A 273 33.98 8.43 6.89
C TYR A 273 34.87 8.86 8.04
N ASN A 274 36.08 9.37 7.72
CA ASN A 274 37.05 9.88 8.71
C ASN A 274 37.38 11.36 8.55
N GLY A 275 36.63 12.08 7.72
CA GLY A 275 36.83 13.50 7.47
C GLY A 275 36.16 14.41 8.50
N ARG A 276 36.16 15.74 8.21
CA ARG A 276 35.57 16.75 9.10
C ARG A 276 34.05 16.63 9.16
N MET A 277 33.50 16.71 10.38
CA MET A 277 32.05 16.68 10.65
C MET A 277 31.40 18.07 10.48
N ASP A 278 31.76 18.78 9.44
CA ASP A 278 31.14 20.07 9.08
C ASP A 278 29.99 19.87 8.09
N GLY A 279 29.27 20.93 7.77
CA GLY A 279 28.17 20.90 6.81
C GLY A 279 28.59 20.90 5.35
N THR A 280 29.89 20.75 5.04
CA THR A 280 30.42 20.76 3.67
C THR A 280 30.42 19.34 3.11
N TRP A 281 29.71 19.10 2.02
CA TRP A 281 29.78 17.82 1.30
C TRP A 281 30.96 17.83 0.33
N ASN A 282 31.83 16.85 0.42
CA ASN A 282 33.05 16.71 -0.37
C ASN A 282 33.21 15.32 -0.96
N ASP A 283 34.22 15.13 -1.82
CA ASP A 283 34.47 13.86 -2.49
C ASP A 283 34.69 12.70 -1.51
N ALA A 284 35.32 12.94 -0.37
CA ALA A 284 35.51 11.91 0.67
C ALA A 284 34.16 11.50 1.31
N ALA A 285 33.20 12.42 1.46
CA ALA A 285 31.86 12.09 1.93
C ALA A 285 31.04 11.35 0.86
N GLU A 286 31.19 11.72 -0.41
CA GLU A 286 30.56 11.03 -1.53
C GLU A 286 31.09 9.59 -1.64
N GLN A 287 32.41 9.39 -1.54
CA GLN A 287 33.02 8.07 -1.57
C GLN A 287 32.57 7.22 -0.37
N ALA A 288 32.50 7.79 0.82
CA ALA A 288 32.02 7.09 2.02
C ALA A 288 30.54 6.65 1.88
N LEU A 289 29.69 7.46 1.24
CA LEU A 289 28.31 7.10 0.94
C LEU A 289 28.24 5.96 -0.11
N TYR A 290 29.08 6.04 -1.13
CA TYR A 290 29.20 4.98 -2.13
C TYR A 290 29.63 3.66 -1.47
N ASP A 291 30.69 3.66 -0.67
CA ASP A 291 31.21 2.47 0.01
C ASP A 291 30.18 1.88 0.98
N PHE A 292 29.43 2.74 1.68
CA PHE A 292 28.34 2.30 2.53
C PHE A 292 27.26 1.58 1.73
N ASN A 293 26.75 2.17 0.64
CA ASN A 293 25.74 1.57 -0.20
C ASN A 293 26.23 0.25 -0.81
N TRP A 294 27.44 0.22 -1.32
CA TRP A 294 28.05 -0.94 -1.94
C TRP A 294 28.20 -2.12 -0.95
N ASN A 295 28.78 -1.86 0.23
CA ASN A 295 29.07 -2.90 1.22
C ASN A 295 27.79 -3.44 1.90
N ASN A 296 26.71 -2.67 1.90
CA ASN A 296 25.43 -3.10 2.47
C ASN A 296 24.43 -3.57 1.41
N LEU A 297 24.86 -3.73 0.15
CA LEU A 297 24.03 -4.13 -0.98
C LEU A 297 22.81 -3.22 -1.18
N PHE A 298 22.97 -1.96 -0.84
CA PHE A 298 21.98 -0.95 -1.13
C PHE A 298 22.11 -0.47 -2.58
N PHE A 299 20.99 -0.03 -3.15
CA PHE A 299 21.03 0.61 -4.45
C PHE A 299 21.98 1.82 -4.42
N LEU A 300 22.84 1.96 -5.44
CA LEU A 300 23.76 3.10 -5.51
C LEU A 300 22.98 4.39 -5.73
N LYS A 301 23.02 5.27 -4.73
CA LYS A 301 22.31 6.53 -4.70
C LYS A 301 23.28 7.68 -4.46
N PRO A 302 24.05 8.08 -5.51
CA PRO A 302 24.95 9.21 -5.41
C PRO A 302 24.17 10.51 -5.17
N THR A 303 24.83 11.52 -4.60
CA THR A 303 24.24 12.84 -4.56
C THR A 303 24.20 13.43 -5.98
N VAL A 304 23.19 14.27 -6.24
CA VAL A 304 23.00 14.91 -7.56
C VAL A 304 22.86 16.41 -7.40
N VAL A 305 23.20 17.17 -8.44
CA VAL A 305 22.99 18.63 -8.46
C VAL A 305 21.78 18.93 -9.35
N VAL A 306 20.74 19.51 -8.76
CA VAL A 306 19.52 19.90 -9.45
C VAL A 306 19.24 21.36 -9.16
N GLY A 307 19.14 22.20 -10.20
CA GLY A 307 18.91 23.62 -10.05
C GLY A 307 20.00 24.36 -9.23
N GLY A 308 21.26 23.91 -9.31
CA GLY A 308 22.37 24.47 -8.56
C GLY A 308 22.46 24.03 -7.09
N GLN A 309 21.54 23.20 -6.63
CA GLN A 309 21.53 22.65 -5.28
C GLN A 309 21.89 21.16 -5.29
N ARG A 310 22.77 20.77 -4.36
CA ARG A 310 23.06 19.35 -4.15
C ARG A 310 21.91 18.70 -3.41
N LYS A 311 21.48 17.55 -3.90
CA LYS A 311 20.40 16.75 -3.33
C LYS A 311 20.85 15.33 -3.05
N ILE A 312 20.18 14.68 -2.12
CA ILE A 312 20.37 13.30 -1.69
C ILE A 312 19.02 12.58 -1.61
N ASP A 313 19.01 11.28 -1.76
CA ASP A 313 17.81 10.45 -1.62
C ASP A 313 17.26 10.50 -0.18
N GLY A 314 16.02 10.92 -0.02
CA GLY A 314 15.36 11.07 1.28
C GLY A 314 15.17 9.75 2.03
N PRO A 315 14.64 8.68 1.41
CA PRO A 315 14.57 7.35 2.02
C PRO A 315 15.92 6.84 2.54
N LEU A 316 17.00 7.05 1.79
CA LEU A 316 18.35 6.69 2.24
C LEU A 316 18.75 7.48 3.50
N VAL A 317 18.52 8.78 3.53
CA VAL A 317 18.79 9.62 4.72
C VAL A 317 17.98 9.17 5.92
N ASN A 318 16.70 8.86 5.72
CA ASN A 318 15.84 8.37 6.80
C ASN A 318 16.32 7.00 7.32
N SER A 319 16.74 6.11 6.42
CA SER A 319 17.32 4.81 6.79
C SER A 319 18.63 4.97 7.57
N LEU A 320 19.52 5.88 7.15
CA LEU A 320 20.77 6.17 7.88
C LEU A 320 20.53 6.71 9.29
N ARG A 321 19.39 7.37 9.54
CA ARG A 321 18.99 7.83 10.87
C ARG A 321 18.41 6.74 11.76
N ASP A 322 18.07 5.59 11.19
CA ASP A 322 17.55 4.46 11.94
C ASP A 322 18.60 3.83 12.84
N ALA A 323 18.25 3.56 14.10
CA ALA A 323 19.17 3.06 15.11
C ALA A 323 19.70 1.65 14.79
N ASP A 324 18.87 0.79 14.18
CA ASP A 324 19.26 -0.57 13.85
C ASP A 324 20.24 -0.57 12.68
N LEU A 325 20.00 0.29 11.67
CA LEU A 325 20.96 0.47 10.60
C LEU A 325 22.31 1.01 11.12
N GLN A 326 22.27 1.90 12.10
CA GLN A 326 23.48 2.42 12.77
C GLN A 326 24.22 1.35 13.61
N ALA A 327 23.60 0.20 13.86
CA ALA A 327 24.24 -0.94 14.53
C ALA A 327 25.00 -1.86 13.54
N LEU A 328 24.79 -1.69 12.22
CA LEU A 328 25.57 -2.41 11.21
C LEU A 328 27.05 -2.02 11.33
N LYS A 329 27.94 -3.00 11.37
CA LYS A 329 29.37 -2.78 11.27
C LYS A 329 29.80 -2.77 9.81
N PRO A 330 30.81 -1.95 9.44
CA PRO A 330 31.40 -2.07 8.12
C PRO A 330 31.86 -3.51 7.91
N ALA A 331 31.62 -4.03 6.71
CA ALA A 331 32.29 -5.28 6.33
C ALA A 331 33.78 -5.03 6.46
N THR A 332 34.46 -5.84 7.27
CA THR A 332 35.93 -5.87 7.30
C THR A 332 36.42 -6.22 5.91
N PRO A 333 37.31 -5.43 5.32
CA PRO A 333 37.86 -5.71 3.99
C PRO A 333 38.53 -7.07 3.90
#